data_10a9d616ae7f7bbccb1f517c744703c6
#
_entry.id   10a9d616ae7f7bbccb1f517c744703c6
#
_cell.length_a   1.000
_cell.length_b   1.000
_cell.length_c   1.000
_cell.angle_alpha   90.00
_cell.angle_beta   90.00
_cell.angle_gamma   90.00
#
_symmetry.space_group_name_H-M   'P 1'
#
loop_
_entity.id
_entity.type
_entity.pdbx_description
1 polymer ?
#
loop_
_entity_poly.entity_id
_entity_poly.type
_entity_poly.pdbx_seq_one_letter_code
_entity_poly.pdbx_strand_id
1 'polypeptide(L)'
;MKLTGLLDDGIVIPMDNLIRQYAPNYLAWLESDEAMMKQALSDEGTYNAMYKLEPDPARLVTAGPTIRKDLLDKYDLEVPVTIDDWHEVLTVIKENESSVTTPVTAMKGTDGSVHITMFMPAYHTYTSFHNDVDTGEIVYGPMTENYKAFLTTMAQWYAEGLIDPEYMTTDYQTAIGNVTSGKSVAGYMMVGGMIGNITQNVRATNPEFELVGAPWPVLNEGEQQHTINPEANIRVGGMAGAVTKDCVDPVLAVKLMDYFYSEEGADLLNWGIEGESYTVTDGKKTYTDAVLNDPDGKTVAEAIQQWAQ
;
A
#
# COMPACT_ATOMS: atom_id res chain seq x y z
N MET A 1 14.86 6.22 -12.17
CA MET A 1 16.17 6.89 -11.95
C MET A 1 16.16 7.41 -10.53
N LYS A 2 17.23 7.20 -9.74
CA LYS A 2 17.28 7.70 -8.36
C LYS A 2 17.60 9.20 -8.36
N LEU A 3 17.06 9.95 -7.41
CA LEU A 3 17.27 11.41 -7.27
C LEU A 3 18.76 11.80 -7.22
N THR A 4 19.57 11.00 -6.51
CA THR A 4 21.03 11.19 -6.43
C THR A 4 21.68 11.19 -7.82
N GLY A 5 21.33 10.27 -8.70
CA GLY A 5 21.84 10.26 -10.06
C GLY A 5 21.42 11.48 -10.89
N LEU A 6 20.20 12.00 -10.66
CA LEU A 6 19.76 13.24 -11.32
C LEU A 6 20.53 14.48 -10.86
N LEU A 7 20.93 14.51 -9.57
CA LEU A 7 21.78 15.55 -9.01
C LEU A 7 23.21 15.45 -9.57
N ASP A 8 23.80 14.26 -9.56
CA ASP A 8 25.15 14.00 -10.07
C ASP A 8 25.27 14.34 -11.56
N ASP A 9 24.26 14.03 -12.34
CA ASP A 9 24.19 14.36 -13.78
C ASP A 9 23.83 15.84 -14.03
N GLY A 10 23.58 16.63 -13.00
CA GLY A 10 23.21 18.05 -13.10
C GLY A 10 21.87 18.28 -13.82
N ILE A 11 20.96 17.33 -13.80
CA ILE A 11 19.61 17.46 -14.38
C ILE A 11 18.70 18.24 -13.44
N VAL A 12 18.81 17.99 -12.14
CA VAL A 12 18.15 18.77 -11.08
C VAL A 12 19.18 19.58 -10.30
N ILE A 13 18.75 20.69 -9.71
CA ILE A 13 19.60 21.56 -8.91
C ILE A 13 19.56 21.18 -7.42
N PRO A 14 20.62 21.45 -6.63
CA PRO A 14 20.59 21.34 -5.17
C PRO A 14 19.48 22.22 -4.59
N MET A 15 18.61 21.65 -3.76
CA MET A 15 17.42 22.35 -3.27
C MET A 15 17.51 22.81 -1.81
N ASP A 16 18.53 22.41 -1.04
CA ASP A 16 18.61 22.65 0.40
C ASP A 16 18.39 24.12 0.78
N ASN A 17 19.16 25.03 0.18
CA ASN A 17 19.04 26.47 0.46
C ASN A 17 17.66 27.04 0.06
N LEU A 18 17.12 26.57 -1.06
CA LEU A 18 15.81 27.01 -1.55
C LEU A 18 14.69 26.54 -0.60
N ILE A 19 14.73 25.30 -0.18
CA ILE A 19 13.75 24.72 0.76
C ILE A 19 13.82 25.46 2.09
N ARG A 20 15.00 25.59 2.69
CA ARG A 20 15.16 26.28 3.98
C ARG A 20 14.71 27.74 3.95
N GLN A 21 14.82 28.41 2.81
CA GLN A 21 14.48 29.82 2.70
C GLN A 21 13.05 30.07 2.23
N TYR A 22 12.49 29.20 1.40
CA TYR A 22 11.24 29.47 0.69
C TYR A 22 10.14 28.41 0.85
N ALA A 23 10.36 27.35 1.67
CA ALA A 23 9.40 26.29 1.92
C ALA A 23 9.01 26.17 3.41
N PRO A 24 8.42 27.22 4.04
CA PRO A 24 8.12 27.19 5.47
C PRO A 24 7.02 26.19 5.84
N ASN A 25 6.04 25.93 4.97
CA ASN A 25 4.97 24.96 5.24
C ASN A 25 5.51 23.53 5.24
N TYR A 26 6.34 23.18 4.25
CA TYR A 26 7.00 21.89 4.17
C TYR A 26 7.89 21.63 5.39
N LEU A 27 8.70 22.61 5.79
CA LEU A 27 9.57 22.51 6.96
C LEU A 27 8.77 22.36 8.25
N ALA A 28 7.66 23.09 8.41
CA ALA A 28 6.80 22.97 9.58
C ALA A 28 6.27 21.53 9.77
N TRP A 29 5.91 20.85 8.68
CA TRP A 29 5.53 19.44 8.73
C TRP A 29 6.67 18.53 9.15
N LEU A 30 7.86 18.71 8.57
CA LEU A 30 9.03 17.90 8.92
C LEU A 30 9.48 18.13 10.38
N GLU A 31 9.44 19.36 10.86
CA GLU A 31 9.81 19.72 12.23
C GLU A 31 8.80 19.21 13.27
N SER A 32 7.57 18.92 12.87
CA SER A 32 6.55 18.35 13.75
C SER A 32 6.82 16.88 14.13
N ASP A 33 7.68 16.17 13.38
CA ASP A 33 7.98 14.76 13.58
C ASP A 33 9.44 14.42 13.23
N GLU A 34 10.21 14.02 14.23
CA GLU A 34 11.64 13.70 14.07
C GLU A 34 11.90 12.57 13.07
N ALA A 35 10.99 11.59 12.98
CA ALA A 35 11.15 10.48 12.03
C ALA A 35 10.94 10.95 10.59
N MET A 36 9.96 11.83 10.34
CA MET A 36 9.78 12.44 9.02
C MET A 36 10.97 13.30 8.65
N MET A 37 11.45 14.13 9.57
CA MET A 37 12.62 14.97 9.32
C MET A 37 13.85 14.14 8.93
N LYS A 38 14.13 13.05 9.67
CA LYS A 38 15.25 12.15 9.35
C LYS A 38 15.11 11.48 7.99
N GLN A 39 13.89 11.10 7.60
CA GLN A 39 13.65 10.47 6.30
C GLN A 39 13.76 11.46 5.11
N ALA A 40 13.52 12.75 5.33
CA ALA A 40 13.62 13.78 4.30
C ALA A 40 15.07 14.23 4.02
N LEU A 41 15.97 14.04 4.97
CA LEU A 41 17.38 14.44 4.85
C LEU A 41 18.22 13.37 4.14
N SER A 42 19.18 13.83 3.33
CA SER A 42 20.26 12.96 2.85
C SER A 42 21.24 12.62 3.97
N ASP A 43 22.16 11.71 3.69
CA ASP A 43 23.25 11.35 4.62
C ASP A 43 24.13 12.55 4.99
N GLU A 44 24.20 13.57 4.11
CA GLU A 44 24.91 14.84 4.34
C GLU A 44 24.10 15.88 5.12
N GLY A 45 22.85 15.55 5.50
CA GLY A 45 21.95 16.45 6.22
C GLY A 45 21.32 17.54 5.35
N THR A 46 21.15 17.30 4.05
CA THR A 46 20.58 18.26 3.09
C THR A 46 19.23 17.80 2.57
N TYR A 47 18.37 18.76 2.23
CA TYR A 47 17.10 18.52 1.53
C TYR A 47 17.32 18.56 0.02
N ASN A 48 17.18 17.43 -0.66
CA ASN A 48 17.41 17.32 -2.10
C ASN A 48 16.13 17.38 -2.94
N ALA A 49 14.96 17.25 -2.33
CA ALA A 49 13.66 17.37 -2.94
C ALA A 49 12.59 17.67 -1.87
N MET A 50 11.39 18.02 -2.33
CA MET A 50 10.19 18.08 -1.49
C MET A 50 9.38 16.81 -1.73
N TYR A 51 9.18 16.03 -0.68
CA TYR A 51 8.59 14.70 -0.73
C TYR A 51 7.11 14.72 -0.34
N LYS A 52 6.35 13.74 -0.85
CA LYS A 52 5.06 13.42 -0.24
C LYS A 52 5.28 13.07 1.23
N LEU A 53 4.49 13.68 2.12
CA LEU A 53 4.49 13.44 3.55
C LEU A 53 3.23 12.68 3.95
N GLU A 54 3.38 11.72 4.86
CA GLU A 54 2.24 11.02 5.46
C GLU A 54 2.31 11.18 6.99
N PRO A 55 1.64 12.19 7.55
CA PRO A 55 1.67 12.46 8.97
C PRO A 55 0.86 11.44 9.80
N ASP A 56 -0.11 10.77 9.19
CA ASP A 56 -0.97 9.78 9.85
C ASP A 56 -0.43 8.36 9.63
N PRO A 57 0.14 7.70 10.67
CA PRO A 57 0.63 6.33 10.54
C PRO A 57 -0.45 5.32 10.10
N ALA A 58 -1.74 5.58 10.39
CA ALA A 58 -2.81 4.68 9.97
C ALA A 58 -2.94 4.60 8.44
N ARG A 59 -2.54 5.65 7.72
CA ARG A 59 -2.54 5.69 6.25
C ARG A 59 -1.37 4.98 5.60
N LEU A 60 -0.39 4.54 6.37
CA LEU A 60 0.72 3.70 5.89
C LEU A 60 0.29 2.26 5.64
N VAL A 61 -0.89 1.85 6.14
CA VAL A 61 -1.49 0.56 5.85
C VAL A 61 -2.11 0.62 4.45
N THR A 62 -1.27 0.48 3.43
CA THR A 62 -1.69 0.60 2.02
C THR A 62 -2.09 -0.72 1.39
N ALA A 63 -1.57 -1.83 1.89
CA ALA A 63 -1.81 -3.19 1.39
C ALA A 63 -1.52 -4.24 2.46
N GLY A 64 -2.09 -5.42 2.31
CA GLY A 64 -1.87 -6.54 3.23
C GLY A 64 -2.64 -7.81 2.84
N PRO A 65 -2.54 -8.84 3.68
CA PRO A 65 -3.35 -10.04 3.54
C PRO A 65 -4.84 -9.68 3.53
N THR A 66 -5.58 -10.25 2.59
CA THR A 66 -7.01 -9.96 2.37
C THR A 66 -7.73 -11.26 2.07
N ILE A 67 -8.96 -11.39 2.56
CA ILE A 67 -9.79 -12.59 2.40
C ILE A 67 -11.27 -12.22 2.19
N ARG A 68 -12.03 -13.14 1.57
CA ARG A 68 -13.49 -13.07 1.35
C ARG A 68 -14.24 -13.20 2.67
N LYS A 69 -14.72 -12.07 3.21
CA LYS A 69 -15.48 -12.01 4.46
C LYS A 69 -16.84 -12.72 4.34
N ASP A 70 -17.52 -12.55 3.21
CA ASP A 70 -18.78 -13.21 2.94
C ASP A 70 -18.70 -14.75 2.99
N LEU A 71 -17.55 -15.32 2.61
CA LEU A 71 -17.34 -16.77 2.71
C LEU A 71 -16.94 -17.20 4.13
N LEU A 72 -16.21 -16.35 4.87
CA LEU A 72 -15.97 -16.60 6.28
C LEU A 72 -17.29 -16.67 7.05
N ASP A 73 -18.19 -15.70 6.85
CA ASP A 73 -19.50 -15.66 7.48
C ASP A 73 -20.38 -16.85 7.07
N LYS A 74 -20.33 -17.23 5.81
CA LYS A 74 -21.11 -18.37 5.29
C LYS A 74 -20.75 -19.70 5.96
N TYR A 75 -19.48 -19.87 6.33
CA TYR A 75 -18.98 -21.12 6.93
C TYR A 75 -18.68 -21.01 8.42
N ASP A 76 -19.11 -19.92 9.08
CA ASP A 76 -18.88 -19.66 10.52
C ASP A 76 -17.41 -19.72 10.89
N LEU A 77 -16.56 -19.08 10.04
CA LEU A 77 -15.11 -19.01 10.20
C LEU A 77 -14.70 -17.60 10.65
N GLU A 78 -13.69 -17.53 11.51
CA GLU A 78 -13.11 -16.28 11.93
C GLU A 78 -12.07 -15.79 10.90
N VAL A 79 -11.71 -14.48 10.96
CA VAL A 79 -10.59 -13.95 10.17
C VAL A 79 -9.29 -14.59 10.65
N PRO A 80 -8.53 -15.26 9.77
CA PRO A 80 -7.36 -16.02 10.18
C PRO A 80 -6.22 -15.13 10.72
N VAL A 81 -5.58 -15.58 11.78
CA VAL A 81 -4.46 -14.90 12.46
C VAL A 81 -3.17 -15.70 12.35
N THR A 82 -3.23 -17.00 12.60
CA THR A 82 -2.07 -17.90 12.52
C THR A 82 -1.94 -18.57 11.14
N ILE A 83 -0.78 -19.12 10.86
CA ILE A 83 -0.57 -19.94 9.65
C ILE A 83 -1.52 -21.15 9.65
N ASP A 84 -1.79 -21.74 10.79
CA ASP A 84 -2.70 -22.87 10.92
C ASP A 84 -4.15 -22.45 10.67
N ASP A 85 -4.59 -21.27 11.17
CA ASP A 85 -5.93 -20.71 10.86
C ASP A 85 -6.08 -20.48 9.35
N TRP A 86 -5.06 -19.90 8.72
CA TRP A 86 -5.06 -19.69 7.27
C TRP A 86 -5.21 -21.02 6.51
N HIS A 87 -4.48 -22.06 6.92
CA HIS A 87 -4.59 -23.38 6.30
C HIS A 87 -6.01 -23.95 6.43
N GLU A 88 -6.57 -23.91 7.65
CA GLU A 88 -7.91 -24.41 7.94
C GLU A 88 -8.97 -23.67 7.11
N VAL A 89 -8.97 -22.33 7.17
CA VAL A 89 -9.94 -21.48 6.47
C VAL A 89 -9.90 -21.72 4.96
N LEU A 90 -8.72 -21.71 4.35
CA LEU A 90 -8.55 -21.92 2.91
C LEU A 90 -8.99 -23.32 2.49
N THR A 91 -8.72 -24.34 3.31
CA THR A 91 -9.12 -25.73 3.06
C THR A 91 -10.64 -25.87 3.12
N VAL A 92 -11.29 -25.38 4.19
CA VAL A 92 -12.75 -25.43 4.36
C VAL A 92 -13.45 -24.76 3.19
N ILE A 93 -13.01 -23.55 2.80
CA ILE A 93 -13.63 -22.83 1.68
C ILE A 93 -13.46 -23.62 0.36
N LYS A 94 -12.24 -24.13 0.09
CA LYS A 94 -11.96 -24.89 -1.12
C LYS A 94 -12.81 -26.16 -1.24
N GLU A 95 -13.02 -26.87 -0.15
CA GLU A 95 -13.79 -28.11 -0.12
C GLU A 95 -15.30 -27.88 -0.32
N ASN A 96 -15.80 -26.70 0.06
CA ASN A 96 -17.22 -26.38 0.07
C ASN A 96 -17.68 -25.44 -1.06
N GLU A 97 -16.72 -24.76 -1.74
CA GLU A 97 -17.00 -23.86 -2.86
C GLU A 97 -16.41 -24.39 -4.16
N SER A 98 -17.23 -24.97 -5.02
CA SER A 98 -16.76 -25.58 -6.28
C SER A 98 -16.14 -24.61 -7.28
N SER A 99 -16.42 -23.30 -7.17
CA SER A 99 -15.80 -22.24 -7.95
C SER A 99 -14.36 -21.94 -7.51
N VAL A 100 -14.04 -22.22 -6.24
CA VAL A 100 -12.73 -21.95 -5.66
C VAL A 100 -11.78 -23.08 -6.00
N THR A 101 -10.99 -22.89 -7.02
CA THR A 101 -10.01 -23.88 -7.49
C THR A 101 -8.62 -23.65 -6.92
N THR A 102 -8.29 -22.40 -6.64
CA THR A 102 -7.00 -21.97 -6.09
C THR A 102 -7.22 -20.85 -5.07
N PRO A 103 -7.47 -21.21 -3.79
CA PRO A 103 -7.89 -20.27 -2.76
C PRO A 103 -7.03 -19.01 -2.64
N VAL A 104 -5.71 -19.14 -2.73
CA VAL A 104 -4.78 -18.00 -2.67
C VAL A 104 -4.32 -17.65 -4.07
N THR A 105 -4.63 -16.42 -4.53
CA THR A 105 -3.96 -15.83 -5.69
C THR A 105 -2.72 -15.07 -5.24
N ALA A 106 -1.65 -15.19 -6.01
CA ALA A 106 -0.44 -14.44 -5.79
C ALA A 106 -0.14 -13.61 -7.03
N MET A 107 0.36 -12.40 -6.84
CA MET A 107 0.69 -11.48 -7.91
C MET A 107 2.21 -11.30 -7.96
N LYS A 108 2.76 -11.29 -9.17
CA LYS A 108 4.15 -10.92 -9.38
C LYS A 108 4.29 -9.40 -9.32
N GLY A 109 5.14 -8.90 -8.43
CA GLY A 109 5.50 -7.50 -8.36
C GLY A 109 6.38 -7.08 -9.55
N THR A 110 6.42 -5.78 -9.82
CA THR A 110 7.28 -5.19 -10.88
C THR A 110 8.76 -5.36 -10.61
N ASP A 111 9.13 -5.55 -9.36
CA ASP A 111 10.49 -5.86 -8.88
C ASP A 111 10.85 -7.35 -8.97
N GLY A 112 9.92 -8.17 -9.45
CA GLY A 112 10.07 -9.62 -9.53
C GLY A 112 9.73 -10.39 -8.26
N SER A 113 9.32 -9.70 -7.19
CA SER A 113 8.78 -10.35 -5.99
C SER A 113 7.46 -11.08 -6.31
N VAL A 114 7.09 -12.04 -5.48
CA VAL A 114 5.82 -12.75 -5.59
C VAL A 114 5.04 -12.55 -4.29
N HIS A 115 3.81 -12.10 -4.38
CA HIS A 115 3.04 -11.66 -3.21
C HIS A 115 2.58 -12.79 -2.26
N ILE A 116 2.91 -14.06 -2.57
CA ILE A 116 2.79 -15.16 -1.59
C ILE A 116 3.66 -14.91 -0.35
N THR A 117 4.64 -14.02 -0.48
CA THR A 117 5.49 -13.59 0.63
C THR A 117 4.74 -12.91 1.77
N MET A 118 3.42 -12.64 1.61
CA MET A 118 2.57 -12.16 2.70
C MET A 118 2.56 -13.09 3.93
N PHE A 119 2.93 -14.35 3.78
CA PHE A 119 3.03 -15.32 4.88
C PHE A 119 4.43 -15.36 5.54
N MET A 120 5.44 -14.70 4.95
CA MET A 120 6.81 -14.67 5.48
C MET A 120 6.95 -14.06 6.87
N PRO A 121 6.20 -12.98 7.22
CA PRO A 121 6.33 -12.35 8.53
C PRO A 121 6.13 -13.32 9.69
N ALA A 122 5.25 -14.31 9.53
CA ALA A 122 5.03 -15.36 10.54
C ALA A 122 6.30 -16.15 10.87
N TYR A 123 7.23 -16.23 9.93
CA TYR A 123 8.50 -16.96 10.08
C TYR A 123 9.68 -16.05 10.40
N HIS A 124 9.47 -14.77 10.69
CA HIS A 124 10.50 -13.77 10.95
C HIS A 124 11.60 -13.76 9.87
N THR A 125 11.21 -13.85 8.61
CA THR A 125 12.14 -13.92 7.49
C THR A 125 11.70 -13.06 6.30
N TYR A 126 12.62 -12.82 5.36
CA TYR A 126 12.36 -12.05 4.15
C TYR A 126 13.18 -12.56 2.95
N THR A 127 12.87 -12.08 1.73
CA THR A 127 13.53 -12.52 0.49
C THR A 127 14.93 -11.96 0.26
N SER A 128 15.39 -11.04 1.11
CA SER A 128 16.65 -10.32 0.99
C SER A 128 17.29 -10.11 2.35
N PHE A 129 18.25 -9.19 2.43
CA PHE A 129 18.79 -8.71 3.71
C PHE A 129 17.70 -7.98 4.51
N HIS A 130 17.59 -8.32 5.78
CA HIS A 130 16.66 -7.68 6.71
C HIS A 130 17.23 -7.73 8.14
N ASN A 131 16.66 -6.91 9.02
CA ASN A 131 16.90 -7.04 10.46
C ASN A 131 16.18 -8.27 10.96
N ASP A 132 16.93 -9.21 11.55
CA ASP A 132 16.35 -10.30 12.32
C ASP A 132 15.72 -9.72 13.58
N VAL A 133 14.42 -9.96 13.79
CA VAL A 133 13.65 -9.33 14.88
C VAL A 133 14.02 -9.88 16.26
N ASP A 134 14.58 -11.10 16.32
CA ASP A 134 14.93 -11.77 17.55
C ASP A 134 16.34 -11.38 18.02
N THR A 135 17.27 -11.16 17.08
CA THR A 135 18.68 -10.88 17.39
C THR A 135 19.07 -9.41 17.15
N GLY A 136 18.34 -8.70 16.29
CA GLY A 136 18.69 -7.34 15.83
C GLY A 136 19.84 -7.32 14.81
N GLU A 137 20.31 -8.48 14.35
CA GLU A 137 21.39 -8.59 13.35
C GLU A 137 20.84 -8.45 11.92
N ILE A 138 21.69 -8.01 11.00
CA ILE A 138 21.38 -8.05 9.57
C ILE A 138 21.67 -9.45 9.04
N VAL A 139 20.62 -10.13 8.59
CA VAL A 139 20.72 -11.47 8.02
C VAL A 139 20.22 -11.51 6.56
N TYR A 140 20.71 -12.46 5.79
CA TYR A 140 20.19 -12.74 4.46
C TYR A 140 19.14 -13.86 4.56
N GLY A 141 17.86 -13.49 4.52
CA GLY A 141 16.73 -14.38 4.77
C GLY A 141 16.81 -15.74 4.08
N PRO A 142 17.09 -15.82 2.74
CA PRO A 142 17.16 -17.08 2.02
C PRO A 142 18.20 -18.10 2.54
N MET A 143 19.10 -17.69 3.43
CA MET A 143 20.10 -18.58 4.05
C MET A 143 19.72 -19.01 5.47
N THR A 144 18.54 -18.64 5.95
CA THR A 144 18.08 -18.95 7.32
C THR A 144 17.21 -20.21 7.38
N GLU A 145 17.17 -20.87 8.54
CA GLU A 145 16.21 -21.97 8.78
C GLU A 145 14.76 -21.47 8.77
N ASN A 146 14.52 -20.23 9.17
CA ASN A 146 13.20 -19.58 9.11
C ASN A 146 12.67 -19.50 7.67
N TYR A 147 13.53 -19.15 6.72
CA TYR A 147 13.15 -19.13 5.30
C TYR A 147 12.85 -20.53 4.76
N LYS A 148 13.62 -21.53 5.19
CA LYS A 148 13.37 -22.93 4.84
C LYS A 148 12.04 -23.44 5.42
N ALA A 149 11.71 -23.06 6.66
CA ALA A 149 10.41 -23.38 7.28
C ALA A 149 9.25 -22.76 6.48
N PHE A 150 9.34 -21.47 6.12
CA PHE A 150 8.39 -20.82 5.23
C PHE A 150 8.21 -21.58 3.91
N LEU A 151 9.30 -21.88 3.20
CA LEU A 151 9.23 -22.62 1.94
C LEU A 151 8.62 -24.00 2.09
N THR A 152 8.88 -24.68 3.20
CA THR A 152 8.30 -26.01 3.49
C THR A 152 6.78 -25.93 3.57
N THR A 153 6.25 -24.96 4.31
CA THR A 153 4.79 -24.74 4.42
C THR A 153 4.19 -24.34 3.07
N MET A 154 4.82 -23.42 2.33
CA MET A 154 4.32 -23.00 1.02
C MET A 154 4.34 -24.13 -0.01
N ALA A 155 5.35 -25.01 0.02
CA ALA A 155 5.42 -26.17 -0.83
C ALA A 155 4.31 -27.20 -0.52
N GLN A 156 3.98 -27.36 0.76
CA GLN A 156 2.84 -28.18 1.18
C GLN A 156 1.53 -27.58 0.66
N TRP A 157 1.25 -26.30 0.89
CA TRP A 157 0.03 -25.63 0.42
C TRP A 157 -0.09 -25.65 -1.11
N TYR A 158 1.03 -25.54 -1.80
CA TYR A 158 1.05 -25.69 -3.27
C TYR A 158 0.65 -27.11 -3.69
N ALA A 159 1.19 -28.15 -3.04
CA ALA A 159 0.85 -29.54 -3.31
C ALA A 159 -0.63 -29.86 -3.00
N GLU A 160 -1.21 -29.23 -1.98
CA GLU A 160 -2.62 -29.29 -1.62
C GLU A 160 -3.51 -28.47 -2.57
N GLY A 161 -2.91 -27.67 -3.47
CA GLY A 161 -3.61 -26.82 -4.42
C GLY A 161 -4.32 -25.63 -3.75
N LEU A 162 -3.80 -25.14 -2.63
CA LEU A 162 -4.26 -23.92 -1.97
C LEU A 162 -3.70 -22.67 -2.63
N ILE A 163 -2.56 -22.78 -3.30
CA ILE A 163 -1.85 -21.69 -3.97
C ILE A 163 -2.05 -21.80 -5.49
N ASP A 164 -2.29 -20.68 -6.16
CA ASP A 164 -2.41 -20.65 -7.63
C ASP A 164 -1.12 -21.17 -8.28
N PRO A 165 -1.17 -22.23 -9.10
CA PRO A 165 0.00 -22.79 -9.76
C PRO A 165 0.71 -21.79 -10.69
N GLU A 166 -0.03 -20.79 -11.20
CA GLU A 166 0.50 -19.73 -12.07
C GLU A 166 1.12 -18.55 -11.29
N TYR A 167 1.30 -18.68 -9.97
CA TYR A 167 1.72 -17.60 -9.07
C TYR A 167 2.98 -16.84 -9.53
N MET A 168 3.86 -17.47 -10.28
CA MET A 168 5.09 -16.84 -10.80
C MET A 168 4.84 -15.93 -12.01
N THR A 169 3.69 -16.05 -12.67
CA THR A 169 3.35 -15.34 -13.91
C THR A 169 2.09 -14.51 -13.80
N THR A 170 1.31 -14.70 -12.74
CA THR A 170 0.08 -13.94 -12.48
C THR A 170 0.40 -12.45 -12.30
N ASP A 171 -0.14 -11.63 -13.19
CA ASP A 171 -0.04 -10.19 -13.10
C ASP A 171 -1.18 -9.58 -12.26
N TYR A 172 -1.16 -8.26 -12.11
CA TYR A 172 -2.14 -7.50 -11.34
C TYR A 172 -3.58 -7.73 -11.83
N GLN A 173 -3.82 -7.70 -13.14
CA GLN A 173 -5.17 -7.85 -13.72
C GLN A 173 -5.68 -9.28 -13.58
N THR A 174 -4.80 -10.26 -13.76
CA THR A 174 -5.13 -11.68 -13.56
C THR A 174 -5.46 -11.97 -12.11
N ALA A 175 -4.72 -11.41 -11.14
CA ALA A 175 -5.02 -11.57 -9.73
C ALA A 175 -6.39 -11.00 -9.35
N ILE A 176 -6.74 -9.80 -9.85
CA ILE A 176 -8.09 -9.22 -9.71
C ILE A 176 -9.14 -10.17 -10.33
N GLY A 177 -8.89 -10.66 -11.54
CA GLY A 177 -9.78 -11.58 -12.24
C GLY A 177 -10.01 -12.88 -11.47
N ASN A 178 -8.99 -13.45 -10.84
CA ASN A 178 -9.11 -14.65 -10.01
C ASN A 178 -10.06 -14.43 -8.82
N VAL A 179 -9.99 -13.26 -8.17
CA VAL A 179 -10.86 -12.94 -7.04
C VAL A 179 -12.28 -12.58 -7.49
N THR A 180 -12.43 -11.77 -8.54
CA THR A 180 -13.75 -11.36 -9.06
C THR A 180 -14.54 -12.51 -9.63
N SER A 181 -13.89 -13.48 -10.25
CA SER A 181 -14.52 -14.70 -10.78
C SER A 181 -14.84 -15.75 -9.69
N GLY A 182 -14.35 -15.56 -8.46
CA GLY A 182 -14.47 -16.53 -7.38
C GLY A 182 -13.53 -17.73 -7.47
N LYS A 183 -12.54 -17.70 -8.39
CA LYS A 183 -11.48 -18.72 -8.49
C LYS A 183 -10.59 -18.71 -7.24
N SER A 184 -10.32 -17.51 -6.72
CA SER A 184 -9.52 -17.30 -5.49
C SER A 184 -10.30 -16.46 -4.47
N VAL A 185 -9.98 -16.67 -3.20
CA VAL A 185 -10.70 -16.04 -2.06
C VAL A 185 -9.78 -15.17 -1.21
N ALA A 186 -8.48 -15.32 -1.35
CA ALA A 186 -7.49 -14.59 -0.58
C ALA A 186 -6.28 -14.20 -1.43
N GLY A 187 -5.55 -13.17 -0.96
CA GLY A 187 -4.32 -12.70 -1.58
C GLY A 187 -3.79 -11.46 -0.88
N TYR A 188 -2.63 -10.97 -1.33
CA TYR A 188 -2.11 -9.67 -0.92
C TYR A 188 -2.77 -8.59 -1.79
N MET A 189 -3.51 -7.67 -1.17
CA MET A 189 -4.28 -6.67 -1.90
C MET A 189 -4.05 -5.26 -1.38
N MET A 190 -4.07 -4.30 -2.31
CA MET A 190 -4.03 -2.87 -1.99
C MET A 190 -5.41 -2.39 -1.56
N VAL A 191 -5.48 -1.64 -0.45
CA VAL A 191 -6.74 -1.14 0.13
C VAL A 191 -7.48 -0.26 -0.88
N GLY A 192 -6.83 0.76 -1.43
CA GLY A 192 -7.47 1.71 -2.35
C GLY A 192 -7.70 1.15 -3.75
N GLY A 193 -6.66 0.54 -4.33
CA GLY A 193 -6.67 0.16 -5.75
C GLY A 193 -7.31 -1.20 -6.06
N MET A 194 -7.41 -2.11 -5.08
CA MET A 194 -7.97 -3.46 -5.29
C MET A 194 -9.23 -3.70 -4.50
N ILE A 195 -9.18 -3.64 -3.16
CA ILE A 195 -10.33 -4.04 -2.32
C ILE A 195 -11.57 -3.24 -2.68
N GLY A 196 -11.47 -1.91 -2.77
CA GLY A 196 -12.60 -1.04 -3.11
C GLY A 196 -13.17 -1.33 -4.50
N ASN A 197 -12.31 -1.37 -5.51
CA ASN A 197 -12.72 -1.60 -6.90
C ASN A 197 -13.31 -2.98 -7.12
N ILE A 198 -12.68 -4.03 -6.57
CA ILE A 198 -13.19 -5.40 -6.67
C ILE A 198 -14.57 -5.49 -6.01
N THR A 199 -14.69 -4.99 -4.77
CA THR A 199 -15.95 -5.03 -4.01
C THR A 199 -17.06 -4.31 -4.76
N GLN A 200 -16.84 -3.10 -5.26
CA GLN A 200 -17.84 -2.35 -6.00
C GLN A 200 -18.29 -3.08 -7.28
N ASN A 201 -17.35 -3.59 -8.07
CA ASN A 201 -17.64 -4.27 -9.31
C ASN A 201 -18.41 -5.58 -9.10
N VAL A 202 -18.01 -6.38 -8.10
CA VAL A 202 -18.64 -7.69 -7.86
C VAL A 202 -20.00 -7.55 -7.19
N ARG A 203 -20.19 -6.55 -6.31
CA ARG A 203 -21.50 -6.28 -5.67
C ARG A 203 -22.61 -5.94 -6.64
N ALA A 204 -22.30 -5.49 -7.85
CA ALA A 204 -23.29 -5.29 -8.89
C ALA A 204 -24.03 -6.59 -9.28
N THR A 205 -23.39 -7.75 -9.13
CA THR A 205 -23.94 -9.08 -9.46
C THR A 205 -24.05 -10.01 -8.26
N ASN A 206 -23.28 -9.78 -7.22
CA ASN A 206 -23.30 -10.51 -5.95
C ASN A 206 -23.29 -9.50 -4.77
N PRO A 207 -24.47 -9.05 -4.30
CA PRO A 207 -24.59 -8.04 -3.25
C PRO A 207 -23.90 -8.40 -1.91
N GLU A 208 -23.80 -9.69 -1.61
CA GLU A 208 -23.19 -10.20 -0.36
C GLU A 208 -21.65 -10.21 -0.41
N PHE A 209 -21.05 -9.99 -1.59
CA PHE A 209 -19.60 -10.03 -1.74
C PHE A 209 -18.91 -9.00 -0.86
N GLU A 210 -17.98 -9.45 -0.05
CA GLU A 210 -17.18 -8.60 0.84
C GLU A 210 -15.74 -9.10 0.97
N LEU A 211 -14.80 -8.16 0.90
CA LEU A 211 -13.40 -8.39 1.21
C LEU A 211 -13.04 -7.70 2.53
N VAL A 212 -12.25 -8.38 3.35
CA VAL A 212 -11.71 -7.83 4.60
C VAL A 212 -10.20 -8.01 4.64
N GLY A 213 -9.50 -7.01 5.18
CA GLY A 213 -8.08 -7.16 5.53
C GLY A 213 -7.93 -8.12 6.71
N ALA A 214 -6.98 -9.04 6.60
CA ALA A 214 -6.56 -9.89 7.70
C ALA A 214 -5.30 -9.32 8.37
N PRO A 215 -5.06 -9.60 9.66
CA PRO A 215 -3.81 -9.28 10.31
C PRO A 215 -2.64 -10.00 9.60
N TRP A 216 -1.44 -9.43 9.71
CA TRP A 216 -0.25 -10.14 9.27
C TRP A 216 -0.12 -11.44 10.05
N PRO A 217 0.08 -12.57 9.38
CA PRO A 217 0.05 -13.87 10.05
C PRO A 217 1.21 -14.04 11.02
N VAL A 218 0.97 -14.86 12.04
CA VAL A 218 1.95 -15.30 13.03
C VAL A 218 1.97 -16.83 13.09
N LEU A 219 2.98 -17.44 13.73
CA LEU A 219 2.99 -18.90 13.94
C LEU A 219 2.08 -19.29 15.11
N ASN A 220 2.10 -18.52 16.20
CA ASN A 220 1.30 -18.80 17.37
C ASN A 220 0.45 -17.59 17.77
N GLU A 221 -0.73 -17.84 18.29
CA GLU A 221 -1.63 -16.79 18.78
C GLU A 221 -0.96 -15.94 19.86
N GLY A 222 -1.13 -14.61 19.74
CA GLY A 222 -0.57 -13.64 20.69
C GLY A 222 0.87 -13.22 20.40
N GLU A 223 1.53 -13.75 19.38
CA GLU A 223 2.82 -13.24 18.91
C GLU A 223 2.69 -11.84 18.32
N GLN A 224 3.78 -11.09 18.34
CA GLN A 224 3.84 -9.79 17.70
C GLN A 224 3.80 -9.95 16.17
N GLN A 225 2.87 -9.24 15.53
CA GLN A 225 2.78 -9.22 14.08
C GLN A 225 3.90 -8.37 13.48
N HIS A 226 4.47 -8.86 12.39
CA HIS A 226 5.45 -8.15 11.57
C HIS A 226 4.89 -7.94 10.16
N THR A 227 5.41 -6.97 9.44
CA THR A 227 5.02 -6.68 8.06
C THR A 227 6.20 -6.78 7.13
N ILE A 228 5.97 -7.29 5.93
CA ILE A 228 6.93 -7.20 4.83
C ILE A 228 6.75 -5.93 3.99
N ASN A 229 5.72 -5.13 4.26
CA ASN A 229 5.51 -3.91 3.51
C ASN A 229 6.60 -2.89 3.87
N PRO A 230 7.58 -2.63 2.98
CA PRO A 230 8.64 -1.67 3.25
C PRO A 230 8.10 -0.24 3.41
N GLU A 231 6.92 0.04 2.85
CA GLU A 231 6.28 1.35 2.93
C GLU A 231 5.60 1.60 4.28
N ALA A 232 5.39 0.56 5.10
CA ALA A 232 4.72 0.69 6.40
C ALA A 232 5.39 1.67 7.38
N ASN A 233 6.67 1.98 7.16
CA ASN A 233 7.44 2.93 7.98
C ASN A 233 7.94 4.14 7.18
N ILE A 234 7.61 4.24 5.88
CA ILE A 234 8.06 5.34 5.03
C ILE A 234 7.02 6.44 5.06
N ARG A 235 7.24 7.42 5.92
CA ARG A 235 6.38 8.61 6.07
C ARG A 235 6.77 9.74 5.11
N VAL A 236 7.95 9.66 4.53
CA VAL A 236 8.52 10.63 3.59
C VAL A 236 9.00 9.88 2.36
N GLY A 237 8.36 10.05 1.22
CA GLY A 237 8.79 9.34 0.02
C GLY A 237 7.67 9.07 -0.98
N GLY A 238 7.91 8.10 -1.86
CA GLY A 238 7.01 7.70 -2.93
C GLY A 238 7.02 8.67 -4.11
N MET A 239 6.65 9.91 -3.91
CA MET A 239 6.72 10.99 -4.90
C MET A 239 7.56 12.15 -4.37
N ALA A 240 8.35 12.77 -5.23
CA ALA A 240 9.20 13.91 -4.89
C ALA A 240 9.14 14.97 -5.99
N GLY A 241 9.03 16.23 -5.57
CA GLY A 241 9.21 17.39 -6.44
C GLY A 241 10.65 17.88 -6.35
N ALA A 242 11.30 18.01 -7.51
CA ALA A 242 12.63 18.59 -7.63
C ALA A 242 12.67 19.62 -8.76
N VAL A 243 13.53 20.62 -8.63
CA VAL A 243 13.67 21.67 -9.64
C VAL A 243 14.81 21.31 -10.61
N THR A 244 14.50 21.36 -11.90
CA THR A 244 15.51 21.10 -12.95
C THR A 244 16.40 22.33 -13.18
N LYS A 245 17.59 22.11 -13.75
CA LYS A 245 18.54 23.17 -14.11
C LYS A 245 17.98 24.20 -15.11
N ASP A 246 16.98 23.78 -15.90
CA ASP A 246 16.38 24.63 -16.94
C ASP A 246 15.17 25.45 -16.41
N CYS A 247 14.88 25.35 -15.10
CA CYS A 247 13.81 26.14 -14.48
C CYS A 247 14.17 27.63 -14.46
N VAL A 248 13.29 28.44 -15.05
CA VAL A 248 13.53 29.90 -15.19
C VAL A 248 13.47 30.63 -13.85
N ASP A 249 12.60 30.17 -12.94
CA ASP A 249 12.45 30.75 -11.60
C ASP A 249 12.37 29.64 -10.55
N PRO A 250 13.53 29.15 -10.05
CA PRO A 250 13.57 28.12 -9.01
C PRO A 250 12.89 28.52 -7.69
N VAL A 251 12.92 29.82 -7.36
CA VAL A 251 12.29 30.34 -6.13
C VAL A 251 10.76 30.24 -6.23
N LEU A 252 10.21 30.64 -7.37
CA LEU A 252 8.77 30.53 -7.61
C LEU A 252 8.33 29.05 -7.63
N ALA A 253 9.13 28.17 -8.24
CA ALA A 253 8.85 26.73 -8.28
C ALA A 253 8.79 26.12 -6.87
N VAL A 254 9.74 26.47 -6.00
CA VAL A 254 9.75 26.00 -4.61
C VAL A 254 8.57 26.56 -3.81
N LYS A 255 8.24 27.85 -3.98
CA LYS A 255 7.07 28.45 -3.32
C LYS A 255 5.75 27.83 -3.77
N LEU A 256 5.62 27.49 -5.06
CA LEU A 256 4.46 26.78 -5.56
C LEU A 256 4.34 25.39 -4.95
N MET A 257 5.45 24.63 -4.89
CA MET A 257 5.46 23.31 -4.21
C MET A 257 5.12 23.47 -2.73
N ASP A 258 5.66 24.47 -2.03
CA ASP A 258 5.40 24.71 -0.61
C ASP A 258 3.93 25.07 -0.32
N TYR A 259 3.27 25.78 -1.25
CA TYR A 259 1.85 26.08 -1.12
C TYR A 259 1.00 24.81 -0.92
N PHE A 260 1.32 23.71 -1.57
CA PHE A 260 0.59 22.45 -1.44
C PHE A 260 0.77 21.75 -0.08
N TYR A 261 1.70 22.21 0.76
CA TYR A 261 1.83 21.77 2.16
C TYR A 261 1.11 22.69 3.14
N SER A 262 0.56 23.81 2.69
CA SER A 262 -0.37 24.63 3.48
C SER A 262 -1.75 23.95 3.59
N GLU A 263 -2.57 24.35 4.55
CA GLU A 263 -3.93 23.82 4.70
C GLU A 263 -4.77 24.10 3.45
N GLU A 264 -4.72 25.32 2.92
CA GLU A 264 -5.44 25.70 1.70
C GLU A 264 -5.00 24.90 0.47
N GLY A 265 -3.69 24.76 0.26
CA GLY A 265 -3.13 23.99 -0.86
C GLY A 265 -3.43 22.50 -0.75
N ALA A 266 -3.34 21.94 0.47
CA ALA A 266 -3.71 20.56 0.73
C ALA A 266 -5.21 20.31 0.48
N ASP A 267 -6.06 21.24 0.85
CA ASP A 267 -7.51 21.15 0.57
C ASP A 267 -7.78 21.19 -0.93
N LEU A 268 -7.14 22.10 -1.63
CA LEU A 268 -7.27 22.18 -3.08
C LEU A 268 -6.88 20.88 -3.78
N LEU A 269 -5.75 20.27 -3.37
CA LEU A 269 -5.25 19.03 -3.97
C LEU A 269 -6.09 17.80 -3.61
N ASN A 270 -6.67 17.75 -2.40
CA ASN A 270 -7.35 16.53 -1.94
C ASN A 270 -8.89 16.62 -2.04
N TRP A 271 -9.45 17.82 -1.95
CA TRP A 271 -10.90 18.02 -1.90
C TRP A 271 -11.43 18.84 -3.08
N GLY A 272 -10.57 19.69 -3.67
CA GLY A 272 -10.94 20.58 -4.75
C GLY A 272 -11.51 21.89 -4.24
N ILE A 273 -12.72 22.28 -4.68
CA ILE A 273 -13.32 23.58 -4.44
C ILE A 273 -14.53 23.43 -3.50
N GLU A 274 -14.49 24.13 -2.35
CA GLU A 274 -15.60 24.12 -1.40
C GLU A 274 -16.88 24.71 -2.02
N GLY A 275 -18.00 24.02 -1.80
CA GLY A 275 -19.29 24.34 -2.40
C GLY A 275 -19.51 23.74 -3.79
N GLU A 276 -18.46 23.27 -4.46
CA GLU A 276 -18.53 22.60 -5.76
C GLU A 276 -18.24 21.09 -5.64
N SER A 277 -17.03 20.71 -5.28
CA SER A 277 -16.62 19.30 -5.14
C SER A 277 -16.82 18.76 -3.74
N TYR A 278 -16.75 19.58 -2.71
CA TYR A 278 -16.98 19.17 -1.32
C TYR A 278 -17.71 20.26 -0.52
N THR A 279 -18.24 19.85 0.64
CA THR A 279 -18.84 20.75 1.65
C THR A 279 -18.27 20.44 3.03
N VAL A 280 -18.32 21.44 3.93
CA VAL A 280 -17.93 21.28 5.34
C VAL A 280 -19.18 21.40 6.20
N THR A 281 -19.48 20.35 6.98
CA THR A 281 -20.56 20.33 7.95
C THR A 281 -20.02 19.86 9.29
N ASP A 282 -20.18 20.68 10.32
CA ASP A 282 -19.63 20.39 11.69
C ASP A 282 -18.13 20.05 11.68
N GLY A 283 -17.36 20.75 10.84
CA GLY A 283 -15.91 20.53 10.68
C GLY A 283 -15.51 19.27 9.88
N LYS A 284 -16.49 18.52 9.36
CA LYS A 284 -16.26 17.34 8.54
C LYS A 284 -16.46 17.65 7.07
N LYS A 285 -15.42 17.37 6.27
CA LYS A 285 -15.49 17.47 4.81
C LYS A 285 -16.20 16.25 4.22
N THR A 286 -17.06 16.49 3.25
CA THR A 286 -17.81 15.46 2.52
C THR A 286 -17.90 15.85 1.06
N TYR A 287 -17.61 14.95 0.14
CA TYR A 287 -17.80 15.21 -1.29
C TYR A 287 -19.27 15.46 -1.62
N THR A 288 -19.50 16.31 -2.60
CA THR A 288 -20.84 16.60 -3.14
C THR A 288 -21.30 15.51 -4.11
N ASP A 289 -22.56 15.58 -4.51
CA ASP A 289 -23.11 14.70 -5.55
C ASP A 289 -22.40 14.84 -6.90
N ALA A 290 -21.78 15.99 -7.17
CA ALA A 290 -20.96 16.17 -8.38
C ALA A 290 -19.76 15.21 -8.41
N VAL A 291 -19.33 14.70 -7.26
CA VAL A 291 -18.25 13.73 -7.13
C VAL A 291 -18.80 12.32 -6.85
N LEU A 292 -19.78 12.20 -5.93
CA LEU A 292 -20.27 10.91 -5.46
C LEU A 292 -21.24 10.25 -6.45
N ASN A 293 -22.03 11.07 -7.18
CA ASN A 293 -23.08 10.66 -8.11
C ASN A 293 -22.96 11.47 -9.41
N ASP A 294 -21.77 11.45 -10.03
CA ASP A 294 -21.48 12.23 -11.24
C ASP A 294 -22.56 11.99 -12.31
N PRO A 295 -23.15 13.07 -12.87
CA PRO A 295 -24.27 12.95 -13.82
C PRO A 295 -23.87 12.30 -15.15
N ASP A 296 -22.59 12.28 -15.51
CA ASP A 296 -22.06 11.63 -16.71
C ASP A 296 -21.70 10.16 -16.46
N GLY A 297 -21.97 9.67 -15.23
CA GLY A 297 -21.75 8.27 -14.86
C GLY A 297 -20.27 7.90 -14.60
N LYS A 298 -19.42 8.89 -14.31
CA LYS A 298 -18.04 8.65 -13.92
C LYS A 298 -17.97 7.98 -12.55
N THR A 299 -16.97 7.16 -12.37
CA THR A 299 -16.63 6.64 -11.03
C THR A 299 -16.18 7.80 -10.13
N VAL A 300 -16.32 7.64 -8.80
CA VAL A 300 -15.87 8.64 -7.83
C VAL A 300 -14.39 9.01 -8.06
N ALA A 301 -13.55 8.03 -8.38
CA ALA A 301 -12.13 8.26 -8.68
C ALA A 301 -11.92 9.15 -9.93
N GLU A 302 -12.70 8.94 -10.99
CA GLU A 302 -12.63 9.78 -12.20
C GLU A 302 -13.23 11.17 -11.97
N ALA A 303 -14.30 11.27 -11.19
CA ALA A 303 -14.91 12.53 -10.83
C ALA A 303 -13.99 13.40 -9.94
N ILE A 304 -13.32 12.78 -8.95
CA ILE A 304 -12.33 13.49 -8.11
C ILE A 304 -11.23 14.13 -8.95
N GLN A 305 -10.72 13.42 -9.96
CA GLN A 305 -9.62 13.93 -10.82
C GLN A 305 -9.97 15.20 -11.60
N GLN A 306 -11.23 15.60 -11.66
CA GLN A 306 -11.63 16.89 -12.28
C GLN A 306 -11.45 18.06 -11.31
N TRP A 307 -11.44 17.80 -10.01
CA TRP A 307 -11.46 18.81 -8.95
C TRP A 307 -10.18 18.82 -8.12
N ALA A 308 -9.58 17.63 -7.90
CA ALA A 308 -8.42 17.40 -7.06
C ALA A 308 -7.44 16.44 -7.75
N GLN A 309 -6.14 16.61 -7.52
CA GLN A 309 -5.08 15.79 -8.16
C GLN A 309 -4.13 15.20 -7.13
#